data_f4eac41729d2db29027ad06e92592894
#
_entry.id   f4eac41729d2db29027ad06e92592894
#
_cell.length_a   1.000
_cell.length_b   1.000
_cell.length_c   1.000
_cell.angle_alpha   90.00
_cell.angle_beta   90.00
_cell.angle_gamma   90.00
#
_symmetry.space_group_name_H-M   'P 1'
#
loop_
_entity.id
_entity.type
_entity.pdbx_description
1 polymer ?
#
loop_
_entity_poly.entity_id
_entity_poly.type
_entity_poly.pdbx_seq_one_letter_code
_entity_poly.pdbx_strand_id
1 'polypeptide(L)'
;QQAGNKLGWDNLDALTDIMNSHCNWGGVYPTYYNGSYSSETENTASSTKMGFYPNQDVTWRGIRKAYLYIENVDRVPDMTEAEKNVRKGEAQMIIACQYHELLRHFGGVPLLYSSIDASNSLEVDFSRKTFEKTVEFIINLCDDAANKLPWRVAAVDDGRFTKAAALGLKVRVLLLAASPLFNANQPYLEACSPVAGNVGKIPAEDIDKMVWYGNYERKRWERVVTACEEFFAENARNGNVYQLVQPETRDAEGYRKAFSGCYADRYNSEILIATFRNLRTFGDSYHRMYFGPSSDTNGNAGRGYGGGAVTLDYVDMFTSATGEKTSYEEWIEKNGSIGTIDNNPFTDRDPRLYETVMIVGDHFQSRPAEMWIGGLERGSETDGGRAPSGFCIRKFLWDYNQSTFHDRPANYAYLRMAEIHLAYAEALNETGQKDKAYKELDKVRNRVGLPDMSDALLHRLQSGKSLPVYNECALEGDAELREEILDERARELAFEEVRWFDIARWKRADVFKKTLHGVNVTIKSGSVAEGNLQLNFEQPKVESVSRFWQKNFSPKWYMSAFPSDEINKGYGLLQNPGW
;
A
#
# COMPACT_ATOMS: atom_id res chain seq x y z
N GLN A 1 9.22 -3.77 11.04
CA GLN A 1 8.68 -2.43 10.74
C GLN A 1 7.21 -2.40 11.10
N GLN A 2 6.72 -1.30 11.62
CA GLN A 2 5.31 -1.18 11.95
C GLN A 2 4.56 -0.78 10.69
N ALA A 3 3.66 -1.63 10.22
CA ALA A 3 2.74 -1.28 9.16
C ALA A 3 2.04 0.04 9.49
N GLY A 4 1.90 0.93 8.52
CA GLY A 4 1.27 2.24 8.69
C GLY A 4 2.10 3.31 9.41
N ASN A 5 3.39 3.10 9.62
CA ASN A 5 4.27 4.08 10.25
C ASN A 5 5.72 3.98 9.75
N LYS A 6 5.91 3.77 8.46
CA LYS A 6 7.25 3.66 7.87
C LYS A 6 7.99 4.99 7.82
N LEU A 7 7.26 6.09 7.77
CA LEU A 7 7.78 7.45 7.63
C LEU A 7 7.64 8.25 8.94
N GLY A 8 7.89 7.62 10.07
CA GLY A 8 7.76 8.22 11.37
C GLY A 8 6.31 8.32 11.82
N TRP A 9 5.65 9.43 11.56
CA TRP A 9 4.26 9.68 11.91
C TRP A 9 3.27 9.45 10.76
N ASP A 10 3.77 9.13 9.57
CA ASP A 10 2.98 8.91 8.37
C ASP A 10 3.14 7.49 7.79
N ASN A 11 2.16 7.08 6.99
CA ASN A 11 2.26 5.92 6.12
C ASN A 11 2.75 6.34 4.71
N LEU A 12 3.07 5.36 3.86
CA LEU A 12 3.54 5.63 2.50
C LEU A 12 2.49 6.30 1.61
N ASP A 13 1.20 6.14 1.92
CA ASP A 13 0.12 6.75 1.15
C ASP A 13 0.11 8.28 1.25
N ALA A 14 0.76 8.85 2.29
CA ALA A 14 1.02 10.29 2.37
C ALA A 14 1.91 10.84 1.24
N LEU A 15 2.63 9.97 0.54
CA LEU A 15 3.41 10.33 -0.64
C LEU A 15 2.62 10.25 -1.96
N THR A 16 1.33 9.85 -1.90
CA THR A 16 0.50 9.55 -3.06
C THR A 16 -0.64 10.56 -3.26
N ASP A 17 -1.48 10.33 -4.25
CA ASP A 17 -2.65 11.16 -4.54
C ASP A 17 -3.86 10.88 -3.64
N ILE A 18 -3.84 9.80 -2.86
CA ILE A 18 -4.98 9.43 -2.00
C ILE A 18 -4.99 10.12 -0.64
N MET A 19 -3.84 10.63 -0.22
CA MET A 19 -3.70 11.28 1.09
C MET A 19 -2.71 12.44 1.03
N ASN A 20 -2.96 13.51 1.77
CA ASN A 20 -2.04 14.62 2.01
C ASN A 20 -1.78 14.76 3.51
N SER A 21 -0.53 14.69 3.95
CA SER A 21 -0.22 14.83 5.37
C SER A 21 -0.12 16.29 5.78
N HIS A 22 -0.77 16.62 6.89
CA HIS A 22 -0.69 17.92 7.53
C HIS A 22 0.11 17.89 8.84
N CYS A 23 0.79 16.78 9.12
CA CYS A 23 1.65 16.61 10.32
C CYS A 23 2.96 17.37 10.17
N ASN A 24 2.98 18.67 10.44
CA ASN A 24 4.15 19.53 10.28
C ASN A 24 5.26 19.29 11.33
N TRP A 25 4.98 18.50 12.35
CA TRP A 25 5.94 18.14 13.42
C TRP A 25 6.72 16.85 13.15
N GLY A 26 6.43 16.15 12.05
CA GLY A 26 7.08 14.88 11.72
C GLY A 26 6.57 14.27 10.43
N GLY A 27 6.93 13.02 10.17
CA GLY A 27 6.48 12.30 8.99
C GLY A 27 7.05 12.81 7.68
N VAL A 28 6.23 12.85 6.65
CA VAL A 28 6.64 13.25 5.30
C VAL A 28 6.80 14.75 5.12
N TYR A 29 6.08 15.54 5.91
CA TYR A 29 6.02 16.99 5.75
C TYR A 29 7.41 17.67 5.85
N PRO A 30 8.24 17.43 6.90
CA PRO A 30 9.50 18.13 7.08
C PRO A 30 10.62 17.67 6.14
N THR A 31 10.44 16.60 5.38
CA THR A 31 11.48 16.02 4.52
C THR A 31 11.05 15.86 3.07
N TYR A 32 9.98 15.15 2.82
CA TYR A 32 9.54 14.88 1.45
C TYR A 32 8.84 16.08 0.82
N TYR A 33 7.88 16.70 1.53
CA TYR A 33 7.07 17.79 0.97
C TYR A 33 7.86 19.06 0.72
N ASN A 34 8.88 19.35 1.51
CA ASN A 34 9.77 20.49 1.30
C ASN A 34 10.94 20.20 0.33
N GLY A 35 11.09 18.94 -0.13
CA GLY A 35 12.13 18.52 -1.05
C GLY A 35 13.51 18.30 -0.42
N SER A 36 13.62 18.27 0.90
CA SER A 36 14.90 18.05 1.60
C SER A 36 15.29 16.58 1.75
N TYR A 37 14.43 15.63 1.35
CA TYR A 37 14.78 14.21 1.34
C TYR A 37 15.96 13.95 0.41
N SER A 38 16.99 13.28 0.93
CA SER A 38 18.23 13.00 0.22
C SER A 38 18.97 11.82 0.86
N SER A 39 20.06 11.39 0.26
CA SER A 39 20.97 10.40 0.81
C SER A 39 21.52 10.79 2.20
N GLU A 40 21.69 12.08 2.47
CA GLU A 40 22.12 12.58 3.78
C GLU A 40 21.02 12.49 4.85
N THR A 41 19.75 12.71 4.48
CA THR A 41 18.65 12.57 5.44
C THR A 41 18.45 11.12 5.87
N GLU A 42 18.85 10.14 5.06
CA GLU A 42 18.84 8.73 5.41
C GLU A 42 19.93 8.34 6.43
N ASN A 43 21.00 9.13 6.60
CA ASN A 43 22.02 8.88 7.62
C ASN A 43 21.51 9.13 9.04
N THR A 44 20.56 10.04 9.21
CA THR A 44 20.12 10.46 10.54
C THR A 44 19.03 9.56 11.08
N ALA A 45 18.99 9.44 12.41
CA ALA A 45 18.04 8.62 13.15
C ALA A 45 16.61 9.15 13.12
N SER A 46 16.27 10.03 12.22
CA SER A 46 14.94 10.60 12.18
C SER A 46 13.89 9.64 11.62
N SER A 47 12.68 10.03 11.68
CA SER A 47 11.45 9.32 11.41
C SER A 47 11.22 8.84 9.96
N THR A 48 12.12 9.11 9.03
CA THR A 48 11.92 8.86 7.60
C THR A 48 12.53 7.57 7.06
N LYS A 49 12.92 6.66 7.92
CA LYS A 49 13.79 5.54 7.57
C LYS A 49 13.10 4.42 6.83
N MET A 50 13.61 4.18 5.66
CA MET A 50 13.25 3.06 4.80
C MET A 50 13.98 1.74 5.17
N GLY A 51 14.53 1.62 6.37
CA GLY A 51 15.10 0.35 6.86
C GLY A 51 16.62 0.20 6.78
N PHE A 52 17.37 1.25 6.41
CA PHE A 52 18.85 1.22 6.34
C PHE A 52 19.56 1.78 7.57
N TYR A 53 18.82 2.27 8.53
CA TYR A 53 19.45 2.94 9.68
C TYR A 53 20.14 1.96 10.65
N PRO A 54 21.45 2.11 10.90
CA PRO A 54 22.25 1.08 11.60
C PRO A 54 21.79 0.75 13.01
N ASN A 55 21.33 1.75 13.76
CA ASN A 55 20.94 1.57 15.18
C ASN A 55 19.49 1.09 15.37
N GLN A 56 18.66 1.21 14.33
CA GLN A 56 17.25 0.81 14.38
C GLN A 56 16.86 -0.11 13.21
N ASP A 57 17.86 -0.58 12.48
CA ASP A 57 17.64 -1.44 11.35
C ASP A 57 17.12 -2.81 11.79
N VAL A 58 15.81 -2.93 11.70
CA VAL A 58 15.11 -4.18 12.00
C VAL A 58 15.20 -5.17 10.82
N THR A 59 15.43 -4.67 9.60
CA THR A 59 15.49 -5.46 8.38
C THR A 59 16.67 -6.42 8.39
N TRP A 60 17.89 -5.87 8.46
CA TRP A 60 19.12 -6.69 8.48
C TRP A 60 19.25 -7.55 9.73
N ARG A 61 18.81 -7.03 10.89
CA ARG A 61 18.73 -7.83 12.11
C ARG A 61 17.73 -8.96 12.00
N GLY A 62 16.61 -8.74 11.34
CA GLY A 62 15.60 -9.76 11.06
C GLY A 62 16.17 -10.86 10.17
N ILE A 63 16.82 -10.49 9.06
CA ILE A 63 17.49 -11.42 8.14
C ILE A 63 18.54 -12.24 8.88
N ARG A 64 19.44 -11.59 9.63
CA ARG A 64 20.47 -12.29 10.42
C ARG A 64 19.89 -13.30 11.41
N LYS A 65 18.86 -12.90 12.17
CA LYS A 65 18.21 -13.80 13.14
C LYS A 65 17.54 -14.97 12.47
N ALA A 66 16.93 -14.78 11.30
CA ALA A 66 16.31 -15.87 10.54
C ALA A 66 17.36 -16.87 10.05
N TYR A 67 18.51 -16.42 9.55
CA TYR A 67 19.61 -17.31 9.20
C TYR A 67 20.20 -18.05 10.41
N LEU A 68 20.45 -17.35 11.51
CA LEU A 68 20.89 -18.01 12.77
C LEU A 68 19.92 -19.10 13.20
N TYR A 69 18.63 -18.88 13.03
CA TYR A 69 17.63 -19.89 13.32
C TYR A 69 17.75 -21.10 12.39
N ILE A 70 17.81 -20.88 11.07
CA ILE A 70 17.95 -21.94 10.07
C ILE A 70 19.20 -22.80 10.33
N GLU A 71 20.33 -22.17 10.64
CA GLU A 71 21.62 -22.84 10.87
C GLU A 71 21.66 -23.67 12.18
N ASN A 72 20.77 -23.36 13.13
CA ASN A 72 20.83 -24.00 14.45
C ASN A 72 19.61 -24.87 14.79
N VAL A 73 18.49 -24.77 14.06
CA VAL A 73 17.25 -25.49 14.40
C VAL A 73 17.42 -27.01 14.42
N ASP A 74 18.36 -27.56 13.63
CA ASP A 74 18.62 -29.00 13.58
C ASP A 74 19.22 -29.55 14.90
N ARG A 75 19.77 -28.67 15.74
CA ARG A 75 20.30 -29.03 17.07
C ARG A 75 19.22 -29.13 18.16
N VAL A 76 17.97 -28.75 17.85
CA VAL A 76 16.88 -28.81 18.82
C VAL A 76 16.42 -30.26 18.99
N PRO A 77 16.60 -30.87 20.19
CA PRO A 77 16.43 -32.32 20.35
C PRO A 77 14.97 -32.76 20.46
N ASP A 78 14.08 -31.87 20.84
CA ASP A 78 12.66 -32.12 21.13
C ASP A 78 11.72 -31.69 19.99
N MET A 79 12.26 -31.34 18.82
CA MET A 79 11.52 -31.09 17.60
C MET A 79 11.67 -32.23 16.60
N THR A 80 10.57 -32.62 15.97
CA THR A 80 10.59 -33.56 14.84
C THR A 80 11.18 -32.90 13.58
N GLU A 81 11.69 -33.70 12.64
CA GLU A 81 12.21 -33.19 11.37
C GLU A 81 11.14 -32.41 10.55
N ALA A 82 9.88 -32.85 10.62
CA ALA A 82 8.78 -32.14 9.99
C ALA A 82 8.58 -30.74 10.58
N GLU A 83 8.58 -30.61 11.91
CA GLU A 83 8.50 -29.33 12.60
C GLU A 83 9.69 -28.43 12.28
N LYS A 84 10.92 -28.97 12.31
CA LYS A 84 12.13 -28.22 11.94
C LYS A 84 12.02 -27.67 10.51
N ASN A 85 11.53 -28.46 9.56
CA ASN A 85 11.34 -28.03 8.18
C ASN A 85 10.31 -26.90 8.08
N VAL A 86 9.16 -27.01 8.76
CA VAL A 86 8.16 -25.92 8.79
C VAL A 86 8.79 -24.64 9.36
N ARG A 87 9.54 -24.73 10.45
CA ARG A 87 10.20 -23.56 11.07
C ARG A 87 11.28 -22.95 10.16
N LYS A 88 12.02 -23.77 9.40
CA LYS A 88 12.93 -23.27 8.35
C LYS A 88 12.19 -22.51 7.27
N GLY A 89 11.04 -23.02 6.80
CA GLY A 89 10.18 -22.33 5.85
C GLY A 89 9.66 -20.98 6.37
N GLU A 90 9.24 -20.91 7.62
CA GLU A 90 8.85 -19.65 8.25
C GLU A 90 10.01 -18.63 8.32
N ALA A 91 11.20 -19.09 8.67
CA ALA A 91 12.39 -18.23 8.68
C ALA A 91 12.77 -17.74 7.28
N GLN A 92 12.65 -18.60 6.25
CA GLN A 92 12.84 -18.20 4.85
C GLN A 92 11.82 -17.13 4.42
N MET A 93 10.55 -17.24 4.86
CA MET A 93 9.54 -16.20 4.59
C MET A 93 9.87 -14.87 5.28
N ILE A 94 10.44 -14.89 6.49
CA ILE A 94 10.93 -13.65 7.12
C ILE A 94 11.99 -13.00 6.23
N ILE A 95 12.96 -13.77 5.73
CA ILE A 95 14.01 -13.26 4.84
C ILE A 95 13.39 -12.72 3.56
N ALA A 96 12.49 -13.49 2.91
CA ALA A 96 11.82 -13.09 1.68
C ALA A 96 11.02 -11.78 1.83
N CYS A 97 10.25 -11.62 2.90
CA CYS A 97 9.51 -10.39 3.19
C CYS A 97 10.46 -9.19 3.39
N GLN A 98 11.57 -9.37 4.10
CA GLN A 98 12.54 -8.28 4.31
C GLN A 98 13.23 -7.89 2.99
N TYR A 99 13.62 -8.86 2.16
CA TYR A 99 14.21 -8.57 0.85
C TYR A 99 13.20 -7.98 -0.13
N HIS A 100 11.92 -8.35 -0.05
CA HIS A 100 10.88 -7.69 -0.83
C HIS A 100 10.76 -6.20 -0.46
N GLU A 101 10.81 -5.86 0.85
CA GLU A 101 10.84 -4.46 1.28
C GLU A 101 12.06 -3.71 0.74
N LEU A 102 13.24 -4.33 0.78
CA LEU A 102 14.45 -3.74 0.20
C LEU A 102 14.33 -3.58 -1.32
N LEU A 103 13.84 -4.59 -2.03
CA LEU A 103 13.68 -4.58 -3.48
C LEU A 103 12.77 -3.44 -3.95
N ARG A 104 11.58 -3.29 -3.34
CA ARG A 104 10.60 -2.29 -3.78
C ARG A 104 11.02 -0.85 -3.49
N HIS A 105 11.91 -0.64 -2.50
CA HIS A 105 12.45 0.68 -2.19
C HIS A 105 13.74 1.01 -2.92
N PHE A 106 14.63 0.02 -3.11
CA PHE A 106 16.01 0.26 -3.54
C PHE A 106 16.40 -0.45 -4.84
N GLY A 107 15.59 -1.37 -5.36
CA GLY A 107 15.98 -2.24 -6.46
C GLY A 107 16.92 -3.36 -6.02
N GLY A 108 18.01 -3.58 -6.75
CA GLY A 108 19.03 -4.54 -6.34
C GLY A 108 19.73 -4.12 -5.04
N VAL A 109 20.08 -5.09 -4.20
CA VAL A 109 20.71 -4.89 -2.88
C VAL A 109 21.76 -5.98 -2.63
N PRO A 110 22.63 -5.85 -1.60
CA PRO A 110 23.49 -6.95 -1.17
C PRO A 110 22.68 -8.20 -0.79
N LEU A 111 23.10 -9.37 -1.24
CA LEU A 111 22.43 -10.64 -0.96
C LEU A 111 23.22 -11.44 0.07
N LEU A 112 22.57 -11.82 1.16
CA LEU A 112 23.15 -12.62 2.23
C LEU A 112 22.58 -14.05 2.18
N TYR A 113 23.45 -15.04 2.26
CA TYR A 113 23.10 -16.45 2.16
C TYR A 113 23.25 -17.21 3.47
N SER A 114 23.78 -16.54 4.50
CA SER A 114 24.00 -17.08 5.84
C SER A 114 23.98 -15.98 6.90
N SER A 115 24.01 -16.37 8.15
CA SER A 115 24.23 -15.42 9.24
C SER A 115 25.64 -14.82 9.16
N ILE A 116 25.77 -13.57 9.62
CA ILE A 116 27.06 -12.87 9.66
C ILE A 116 27.44 -12.62 11.11
N ASP A 117 28.69 -12.95 11.45
CA ASP A 117 29.32 -12.61 12.70
C ASP A 117 30.76 -12.09 12.50
N ALA A 118 31.50 -11.87 13.59
CA ALA A 118 32.84 -11.35 13.51
C ALA A 118 33.86 -12.31 12.85
N SER A 119 33.56 -13.62 12.83
CA SER A 119 34.48 -14.63 12.28
C SER A 119 34.41 -14.73 10.74
N ASN A 120 33.24 -14.45 10.16
CA ASN A 120 33.03 -14.59 8.71
C ASN A 120 32.78 -13.26 7.96
N SER A 121 32.72 -12.14 8.68
CA SER A 121 32.35 -10.83 8.11
C SER A 121 33.32 -10.34 7.00
N LEU A 122 34.56 -10.75 7.03
CA LEU A 122 35.57 -10.38 6.02
C LEU A 122 35.43 -11.18 4.71
N GLU A 123 34.76 -12.34 4.76
CA GLU A 123 34.55 -13.24 3.61
C GLU A 123 33.23 -12.95 2.89
N VAL A 124 32.34 -12.15 3.49
CA VAL A 124 31.02 -11.84 2.93
C VAL A 124 31.12 -10.74 1.89
N ASP A 125 30.56 -10.99 0.73
CA ASP A 125 30.41 -10.01 -0.32
C ASP A 125 29.17 -9.12 -0.06
N PHE A 126 29.40 -7.91 0.43
CA PHE A 126 28.37 -6.91 0.67
C PHE A 126 28.10 -6.01 -0.54
N SER A 127 28.70 -6.28 -1.70
CA SER A 127 28.46 -5.49 -2.90
C SER A 127 27.01 -5.60 -3.34
N ARG A 128 26.48 -4.50 -3.86
CA ARG A 128 25.13 -4.43 -4.44
C ARG A 128 25.01 -5.39 -5.63
N LYS A 129 23.93 -6.15 -5.69
CA LYS A 129 23.60 -7.07 -6.79
C LYS A 129 22.58 -6.42 -7.73
N THR A 130 22.45 -6.94 -8.95
CA THR A 130 21.48 -6.46 -9.91
C THR A 130 20.04 -6.65 -9.41
N PHE A 131 19.12 -5.90 -9.99
CA PHE A 131 17.69 -6.06 -9.77
C PHE A 131 17.25 -7.50 -10.01
N GLU A 132 17.64 -8.09 -11.16
CA GLU A 132 17.30 -9.47 -11.53
C GLU A 132 17.78 -10.48 -10.49
N LYS A 133 19.06 -10.40 -10.07
CA LYS A 133 19.60 -11.30 -9.04
C LYS A 133 18.82 -11.21 -7.73
N THR A 134 18.38 -10.00 -7.38
CA THR A 134 17.59 -9.79 -6.15
C THR A 134 16.18 -10.35 -6.27
N VAL A 135 15.51 -10.18 -7.41
CA VAL A 135 14.21 -10.79 -7.72
C VAL A 135 14.28 -12.31 -7.61
N GLU A 136 15.23 -12.93 -8.33
CA GLU A 136 15.36 -14.40 -8.32
C GLU A 136 15.73 -14.96 -6.93
N PHE A 137 16.52 -14.24 -6.16
CA PHE A 137 16.81 -14.59 -4.77
C PHE A 137 15.54 -14.68 -3.90
N ILE A 138 14.64 -13.68 -4.01
CA ILE A 138 13.39 -13.67 -3.26
C ILE A 138 12.45 -14.80 -3.73
N ILE A 139 12.37 -15.02 -5.06
CA ILE A 139 11.53 -16.07 -5.62
C ILE A 139 11.99 -17.44 -5.14
N ASN A 140 13.29 -17.71 -5.17
CA ASN A 140 13.85 -18.96 -4.65
C ASN A 140 13.53 -19.18 -3.16
N LEU A 141 13.60 -18.12 -2.35
CA LEU A 141 13.18 -18.19 -0.94
C LEU A 141 11.69 -18.53 -0.79
N CYS A 142 10.83 -17.93 -1.63
CA CYS A 142 9.40 -18.22 -1.62
C CYS A 142 9.11 -19.68 -2.05
N ASP A 143 9.75 -20.16 -3.12
CA ASP A 143 9.57 -21.53 -3.61
C ASP A 143 10.09 -22.56 -2.61
N ASP A 144 11.25 -22.32 -2.01
CA ASP A 144 11.80 -23.14 -0.95
C ASP A 144 10.91 -23.19 0.30
N ALA A 145 10.35 -22.04 0.70
CA ALA A 145 9.41 -21.94 1.82
C ALA A 145 8.09 -22.66 1.49
N ALA A 146 7.56 -22.49 0.27
CA ALA A 146 6.34 -23.16 -0.19
C ALA A 146 6.43 -24.69 -0.14
N ASN A 147 7.62 -25.25 -0.36
CA ASN A 147 7.87 -26.69 -0.26
C ASN A 147 7.92 -27.22 1.18
N LYS A 148 8.05 -26.35 2.18
CA LYS A 148 8.17 -26.70 3.61
C LYS A 148 6.93 -26.36 4.41
N LEU A 149 6.17 -25.36 3.98
CA LEU A 149 5.04 -24.81 4.71
C LEU A 149 3.72 -25.52 4.38
N PRO A 150 2.82 -25.70 5.36
CA PRO A 150 1.47 -26.18 5.10
C PRO A 150 0.67 -25.12 4.35
N TRP A 151 -0.35 -25.55 3.58
CA TRP A 151 -1.27 -24.61 2.90
C TRP A 151 -2.01 -23.71 3.89
N ARG A 152 -2.40 -24.27 5.02
CA ARG A 152 -3.10 -23.60 6.12
C ARG A 152 -2.54 -24.06 7.47
N VAL A 153 -2.56 -23.19 8.45
CA VAL A 153 -2.19 -23.51 9.84
C VAL A 153 -3.44 -23.75 10.69
N ALA A 154 -3.26 -24.44 11.81
CA ALA A 154 -4.31 -24.57 12.81
C ALA A 154 -4.60 -23.23 13.50
N ALA A 155 -5.80 -23.05 14.08
CA ALA A 155 -6.18 -21.79 14.74
C ALA A 155 -5.23 -21.37 15.86
N VAL A 156 -4.61 -22.34 16.55
CA VAL A 156 -3.60 -22.08 17.62
C VAL A 156 -2.31 -21.46 17.04
N ASP A 157 -2.02 -21.71 15.78
CA ASP A 157 -0.85 -21.20 15.05
C ASP A 157 -1.20 -20.00 14.14
N ASP A 158 -2.38 -19.40 14.32
CA ASP A 158 -2.81 -18.26 13.51
C ASP A 158 -1.78 -17.14 13.49
N GLY A 159 -1.56 -16.56 12.30
CA GLY A 159 -0.54 -15.54 12.05
C GLY A 159 0.84 -16.10 11.65
N ARG A 160 1.03 -17.41 11.62
CA ARG A 160 2.24 -18.03 11.06
C ARG A 160 2.18 -18.04 9.53
N PHE A 161 3.36 -18.08 8.91
CA PHE A 161 3.46 -18.19 7.46
C PHE A 161 2.95 -19.53 6.94
N THR A 162 2.33 -19.48 5.77
CA THR A 162 1.75 -20.62 5.07
C THR A 162 2.33 -20.72 3.65
N LYS A 163 2.12 -21.85 2.99
CA LYS A 163 2.43 -22.01 1.56
C LYS A 163 1.69 -20.96 0.72
N ALA A 164 0.44 -20.64 1.06
CA ALA A 164 -0.31 -19.59 0.39
C ALA A 164 0.34 -18.20 0.53
N ALA A 165 0.90 -17.90 1.71
CA ALA A 165 1.67 -16.67 1.94
C ALA A 165 2.92 -16.60 1.04
N ALA A 166 3.63 -17.73 0.87
CA ALA A 166 4.83 -17.80 0.05
C ALA A 166 4.51 -17.62 -1.45
N LEU A 167 3.52 -18.33 -1.97
CA LEU A 167 3.08 -18.17 -3.37
C LEU A 167 2.50 -16.79 -3.64
N GLY A 168 1.75 -16.21 -2.69
CA GLY A 168 1.21 -14.86 -2.82
C GLY A 168 2.31 -13.78 -2.83
N LEU A 169 3.34 -13.92 -2.00
CA LEU A 169 4.50 -12.99 -2.03
C LEU A 169 5.26 -13.10 -3.36
N LYS A 170 5.43 -14.32 -3.89
CA LYS A 170 6.00 -14.55 -5.23
C LYS A 170 5.23 -13.79 -6.30
N VAL A 171 3.89 -13.81 -6.29
CA VAL A 171 3.04 -13.04 -7.22
C VAL A 171 3.34 -11.54 -7.09
N ARG A 172 3.36 -10.99 -5.89
CA ARG A 172 3.65 -9.55 -5.66
C ARG A 172 5.03 -9.13 -6.15
N VAL A 173 6.06 -9.93 -5.91
CA VAL A 173 7.43 -9.68 -6.38
C VAL A 173 7.50 -9.70 -7.91
N LEU A 174 6.89 -10.68 -8.54
CA LEU A 174 6.86 -10.80 -10.00
C LEU A 174 6.07 -9.66 -10.65
N LEU A 175 4.94 -9.23 -10.06
CA LEU A 175 4.16 -8.07 -10.54
C LEU A 175 5.00 -6.79 -10.52
N LEU A 176 5.69 -6.54 -9.41
CA LEU A 176 6.62 -5.41 -9.31
C LEU A 176 7.67 -5.47 -10.41
N ALA A 177 8.30 -6.64 -10.58
CA ALA A 177 9.39 -6.86 -11.52
C ALA A 177 8.96 -6.77 -13.00
N ALA A 178 7.72 -7.12 -13.33
CA ALA A 178 7.19 -7.05 -14.69
C ALA A 178 6.83 -5.62 -15.12
N SER A 179 6.72 -4.68 -14.18
CA SER A 179 6.20 -3.33 -14.44
C SER A 179 7.21 -2.39 -15.11
N PRO A 180 6.78 -1.33 -15.82
CA PRO A 180 7.62 -0.49 -16.68
C PRO A 180 8.81 0.20 -16.01
N LEU A 181 8.82 0.39 -14.69
CA LEU A 181 9.97 0.94 -13.99
C LEU A 181 11.20 0.03 -14.15
N PHE A 182 10.99 -1.29 -14.14
CA PHE A 182 12.04 -2.31 -14.14
C PHE A 182 12.13 -3.07 -15.46
N ASN A 183 11.01 -3.25 -16.16
CA ASN A 183 10.86 -4.01 -17.40
C ASN A 183 10.63 -3.06 -18.58
N ALA A 184 11.68 -2.42 -19.04
CA ALA A 184 11.65 -1.44 -20.13
C ALA A 184 12.95 -1.49 -20.94
N ASN A 185 12.95 -0.93 -22.15
CA ASN A 185 14.14 -0.85 -23.00
C ASN A 185 15.09 0.29 -22.60
N GLN A 186 14.68 1.12 -21.64
CA GLN A 186 15.50 2.21 -21.09
C GLN A 186 15.25 2.32 -19.58
N PRO A 187 16.29 2.61 -18.78
CA PRO A 187 16.14 2.89 -17.36
C PRO A 187 15.35 4.20 -17.16
N TYR A 188 14.79 4.40 -15.97
CA TYR A 188 14.10 5.66 -15.65
C TYR A 188 15.05 6.85 -15.52
N LEU A 189 16.32 6.61 -15.22
CA LEU A 189 17.47 7.53 -15.21
C LEU A 189 18.76 6.74 -15.41
N GLU A 190 19.81 7.42 -15.88
CA GLU A 190 21.15 6.84 -15.98
C GLU A 190 21.71 6.47 -14.60
N ALA A 191 22.46 5.38 -14.54
CA ALA A 191 23.08 4.90 -13.32
C ALA A 191 24.07 5.93 -12.75
N CYS A 192 24.15 6.01 -11.42
CA CYS A 192 25.16 6.79 -10.75
C CYS A 192 26.56 6.17 -10.95
N SER A 193 27.57 7.02 -11.11
CA SER A 193 28.96 6.55 -11.08
C SER A 193 29.35 6.07 -9.67
N PRO A 194 30.11 4.96 -9.55
CA PRO A 194 30.62 4.53 -8.27
C PRO A 194 31.52 5.60 -7.63
N VAL A 195 31.35 5.86 -6.34
CA VAL A 195 32.32 6.66 -5.57
C VAL A 195 33.66 5.94 -5.46
N ALA A 196 34.77 6.65 -5.20
CA ALA A 196 36.11 6.12 -5.25
C ALA A 196 36.34 4.79 -4.53
N GLY A 197 35.76 4.61 -3.32
CA GLY A 197 35.85 3.37 -2.54
C GLY A 197 35.09 2.18 -3.11
N ASN A 198 34.17 2.39 -4.05
CA ASN A 198 33.32 1.36 -4.68
C ASN A 198 33.75 1.02 -6.11
N VAL A 199 34.72 1.75 -6.67
CA VAL A 199 35.23 1.47 -8.02
C VAL A 199 35.82 0.07 -8.09
N GLY A 200 35.40 -0.70 -9.11
CA GLY A 200 35.86 -2.09 -9.34
C GLY A 200 35.28 -3.15 -8.40
N LYS A 201 34.40 -2.79 -7.47
CA LYS A 201 33.74 -3.75 -6.57
C LYS A 201 32.42 -4.31 -7.12
N ILE A 202 31.89 -3.67 -8.15
CA ILE A 202 30.73 -4.12 -8.90
C ILE A 202 31.21 -4.37 -10.34
N PRO A 203 30.84 -5.48 -10.98
CA PRO A 203 31.11 -5.71 -12.38
C PRO A 203 30.58 -4.55 -13.24
N ALA A 204 31.37 -4.09 -14.21
CA ALA A 204 31.00 -2.92 -15.03
C ALA A 204 29.69 -3.14 -15.79
N GLU A 205 29.44 -4.38 -16.24
CA GLU A 205 28.21 -4.80 -16.92
C GLU A 205 26.96 -4.86 -16.03
N ASP A 206 27.13 -4.79 -14.71
CA ASP A 206 26.04 -4.83 -13.72
C ASP A 206 25.63 -3.43 -13.24
N ILE A 207 26.47 -2.39 -13.44
CA ILE A 207 26.29 -1.05 -12.85
C ILE A 207 24.93 -0.43 -13.22
N ASP A 208 24.53 -0.51 -14.47
CA ASP A 208 23.29 0.05 -14.99
C ASP A 208 22.06 -0.84 -14.71
N LYS A 209 22.26 -2.09 -14.22
CA LYS A 209 21.17 -3.05 -13.94
C LYS A 209 20.75 -3.12 -12.47
N MET A 210 21.09 -2.12 -11.68
CA MET A 210 20.73 -2.09 -10.25
C MET A 210 19.24 -1.80 -10.00
N VAL A 211 18.58 -1.15 -10.96
CA VAL A 211 17.18 -0.71 -10.85
C VAL A 211 16.34 -1.05 -12.08
N TRP A 212 16.84 -1.93 -12.95
CA TRP A 212 16.09 -2.44 -14.11
C TRP A 212 16.76 -3.68 -14.69
N TYR A 213 16.09 -4.37 -15.62
CA TYR A 213 16.61 -5.61 -16.23
C TYR A 213 17.62 -5.38 -17.37
N GLY A 214 17.66 -4.18 -17.95
CA GLY A 214 18.43 -3.88 -19.15
C GLY A 214 17.64 -3.98 -20.45
N ASN A 215 16.42 -4.52 -20.43
CA ASN A 215 15.53 -4.66 -21.59
C ASN A 215 14.09 -4.83 -21.17
N TYR A 216 13.16 -4.68 -22.13
CA TYR A 216 11.78 -5.13 -21.98
C TYR A 216 11.63 -6.57 -22.45
N GLU A 217 10.92 -7.38 -21.66
CA GLU A 217 10.50 -8.72 -22.04
C GLU A 217 9.05 -8.99 -21.60
N ARG A 218 8.18 -9.32 -22.56
CA ARG A 218 6.80 -9.75 -22.29
C ARG A 218 6.73 -10.96 -21.36
N LYS A 219 7.72 -11.86 -21.42
CA LYS A 219 7.81 -13.05 -20.58
C LYS A 219 7.74 -12.75 -19.08
N ARG A 220 8.15 -11.56 -18.64
CA ARG A 220 8.06 -11.15 -17.22
C ARG A 220 6.60 -11.02 -16.77
N TRP A 221 5.72 -10.50 -17.63
CA TRP A 221 4.27 -10.50 -17.39
C TRP A 221 3.68 -11.92 -17.42
N GLU A 222 4.12 -12.77 -18.33
CA GLU A 222 3.70 -14.18 -18.40
C GLU A 222 4.08 -14.95 -17.12
N ARG A 223 5.23 -14.65 -16.50
CA ARG A 223 5.60 -15.22 -15.20
C ARG A 223 4.61 -14.85 -14.09
N VAL A 224 4.04 -13.62 -14.11
CA VAL A 224 3.00 -13.22 -13.15
C VAL A 224 1.74 -14.06 -13.37
N VAL A 225 1.30 -14.18 -14.62
CA VAL A 225 0.15 -15.04 -14.99
C VAL A 225 0.35 -16.46 -14.45
N THR A 226 1.50 -17.08 -14.76
CA THR A 226 1.83 -18.44 -14.31
C THR A 226 1.81 -18.56 -12.78
N ALA A 227 2.38 -17.59 -12.05
CA ALA A 227 2.40 -17.62 -10.59
C ALA A 227 1.01 -17.48 -9.99
N CYS A 228 0.12 -16.67 -10.58
CA CYS A 228 -1.28 -16.57 -10.16
C CYS A 228 -2.02 -17.89 -10.43
N GLU A 229 -1.83 -18.48 -11.60
CA GLU A 229 -2.43 -19.79 -11.95
C GLU A 229 -1.94 -20.90 -11.00
N GLU A 230 -0.65 -20.91 -10.63
CA GLU A 230 -0.08 -21.83 -9.64
C GLU A 230 -0.76 -21.64 -8.27
N PHE A 231 -0.91 -20.39 -7.81
CA PHE A 231 -1.58 -20.06 -6.56
C PHE A 231 -3.03 -20.54 -6.55
N PHE A 232 -3.82 -20.23 -7.58
CA PHE A 232 -5.23 -20.61 -7.64
C PHE A 232 -5.41 -22.12 -7.81
N ALA A 233 -4.56 -22.79 -8.58
CA ALA A 233 -4.57 -24.26 -8.71
C ALA A 233 -4.29 -24.95 -7.37
N GLU A 234 -3.32 -24.44 -6.60
CA GLU A 234 -3.02 -24.99 -5.28
C GLU A 234 -4.15 -24.70 -4.29
N ASN A 235 -4.75 -23.49 -4.35
CA ASN A 235 -5.91 -23.17 -3.54
C ASN A 235 -7.10 -24.10 -3.81
N ALA A 236 -7.35 -24.42 -5.08
CA ALA A 236 -8.40 -25.36 -5.48
C ALA A 236 -8.15 -26.79 -4.97
N ARG A 237 -6.89 -27.28 -5.02
CA ARG A 237 -6.50 -28.59 -4.46
C ARG A 237 -6.74 -28.67 -2.96
N ASN A 238 -6.68 -27.54 -2.26
CA ASN A 238 -6.88 -27.43 -0.82
C ASN A 238 -8.28 -26.91 -0.43
N GLY A 239 -9.28 -27.06 -1.32
CA GLY A 239 -10.67 -26.75 -1.03
C GLY A 239 -11.05 -25.27 -1.05
N ASN A 240 -10.26 -24.41 -1.74
CA ASN A 240 -10.48 -22.98 -1.87
C ASN A 240 -10.64 -22.25 -0.51
N VAL A 241 -9.80 -22.61 0.45
CA VAL A 241 -9.87 -22.04 1.81
C VAL A 241 -9.51 -20.56 1.86
N TYR A 242 -8.73 -20.07 0.88
CA TYR A 242 -8.46 -18.65 0.70
C TYR A 242 -9.36 -18.09 -0.39
N GLN A 243 -10.15 -17.08 -0.04
CA GLN A 243 -11.09 -16.43 -0.94
C GLN A 243 -11.44 -15.02 -0.44
N LEU A 244 -11.99 -14.19 -1.31
CA LEU A 244 -12.54 -12.90 -0.90
C LEU A 244 -13.65 -13.12 0.13
N VAL A 245 -13.66 -12.31 1.18
CA VAL A 245 -14.77 -12.28 2.13
C VAL A 245 -16.03 -11.88 1.38
N GLN A 246 -17.08 -12.70 1.45
CA GLN A 246 -18.32 -12.49 0.72
C GLN A 246 -19.40 -11.85 1.61
N PRO A 247 -20.29 -11.03 1.06
CA PRO A 247 -21.37 -10.44 1.80
C PRO A 247 -22.40 -11.51 2.24
N GLU A 248 -22.86 -11.43 3.49
CA GLU A 248 -23.94 -12.28 4.00
C GLU A 248 -25.29 -11.86 3.40
N THR A 249 -25.50 -10.56 3.23
CA THR A 249 -26.67 -9.97 2.56
C THR A 249 -26.22 -9.13 1.38
N ARG A 250 -26.99 -9.16 0.28
CA ARG A 250 -26.67 -8.38 -0.94
C ARG A 250 -27.34 -7.00 -0.89
N ASP A 251 -26.93 -6.21 0.09
CA ASP A 251 -27.36 -4.83 0.32
C ASP A 251 -26.15 -3.97 0.73
N ALA A 252 -26.35 -2.68 0.86
CA ALA A 252 -25.28 -1.73 1.19
C ALA A 252 -24.53 -2.10 2.48
N GLU A 253 -25.24 -2.55 3.51
CA GLU A 253 -24.64 -2.94 4.79
C GLU A 253 -23.82 -4.24 4.65
N GLY A 254 -24.36 -5.26 3.98
CA GLY A 254 -23.65 -6.52 3.72
C GLY A 254 -22.39 -6.32 2.90
N TYR A 255 -22.42 -5.46 1.89
CA TYR A 255 -21.25 -5.11 1.07
C TYR A 255 -20.17 -4.37 1.89
N ARG A 256 -20.57 -3.43 2.74
CA ARG A 256 -19.66 -2.73 3.65
C ARG A 256 -19.02 -3.70 4.64
N LYS A 257 -19.80 -4.59 5.26
CA LYS A 257 -19.28 -5.62 6.17
C LYS A 257 -18.33 -6.60 5.49
N ALA A 258 -18.63 -7.03 4.26
CA ALA A 258 -17.74 -7.90 3.50
C ALA A 258 -16.38 -7.25 3.24
N PHE A 259 -16.37 -5.95 2.93
CA PHE A 259 -15.11 -5.22 2.74
C PHE A 259 -14.38 -5.00 4.06
N SER A 260 -15.04 -4.47 5.09
CA SER A 260 -14.39 -4.23 6.39
C SER A 260 -13.97 -5.53 7.08
N GLY A 261 -14.68 -6.63 6.91
CA GLY A 261 -14.32 -7.94 7.43
C GLY A 261 -12.97 -8.46 6.96
N CYS A 262 -12.52 -8.07 5.77
CA CYS A 262 -11.21 -8.50 5.25
C CYS A 262 -10.01 -7.97 6.06
N TYR A 263 -10.18 -6.91 6.85
CA TYR A 263 -9.14 -6.35 7.73
C TYR A 263 -9.58 -6.23 9.20
N ALA A 264 -10.88 -6.20 9.49
CA ALA A 264 -11.40 -6.11 10.84
C ALA A 264 -11.38 -7.47 11.54
N ASP A 265 -11.77 -8.53 10.86
CA ASP A 265 -11.84 -9.86 11.43
C ASP A 265 -10.51 -10.58 11.34
N ARG A 266 -10.00 -11.05 12.47
CA ARG A 266 -8.71 -11.75 12.53
C ARG A 266 -8.74 -13.05 11.74
N TYR A 267 -9.84 -13.81 11.85
CA TYR A 267 -9.97 -15.14 11.27
C TYR A 267 -10.84 -15.08 10.01
N ASN A 268 -10.33 -14.45 8.96
CA ASN A 268 -11.02 -14.41 7.68
C ASN A 268 -10.28 -15.20 6.59
N SER A 269 -10.98 -15.48 5.50
CA SER A 269 -10.44 -16.26 4.37
C SER A 269 -9.56 -15.46 3.43
N GLU A 270 -9.42 -14.16 3.63
CA GLU A 270 -8.76 -13.29 2.65
C GLU A 270 -7.29 -13.01 2.97
N ILE A 271 -6.92 -12.96 4.26
CA ILE A 271 -5.57 -12.60 4.69
C ILE A 271 -4.58 -13.73 4.41
N LEU A 272 -3.53 -13.44 3.67
CA LEU A 272 -2.40 -14.34 3.39
C LEU A 272 -1.21 -14.04 4.31
N ILE A 273 -0.89 -12.76 4.52
CA ILE A 273 0.15 -12.30 5.46
C ILE A 273 -0.42 -11.11 6.22
N ALA A 274 -0.44 -11.20 7.53
CA ALA A 274 -0.89 -10.12 8.39
C ALA A 274 0.15 -9.73 9.44
N THR A 275 0.09 -8.49 9.87
CA THR A 275 0.76 -8.01 11.06
C THR A 275 -0.29 -7.77 12.13
N PHE A 276 -0.34 -8.63 13.13
CA PHE A 276 -1.25 -8.47 14.26
C PHE A 276 -0.64 -7.53 15.30
N ARG A 277 -1.43 -6.55 15.73
CA ARG A 277 -1.07 -5.66 16.83
C ARG A 277 -2.00 -5.87 18.00
N ASN A 278 -1.43 -6.15 19.14
CA ASN A 278 -2.16 -6.14 20.40
C ASN A 278 -2.11 -4.71 20.95
N LEU A 279 -3.15 -3.93 20.66
CA LEU A 279 -3.23 -2.52 21.08
C LEU A 279 -3.71 -2.44 22.53
N ARG A 280 -2.80 -2.57 23.48
CA ARG A 280 -3.12 -2.39 24.90
C ARG A 280 -2.76 -1.00 25.43
N THR A 281 -2.03 -0.20 24.67
CA THR A 281 -1.56 1.12 25.10
C THR A 281 -1.87 2.20 24.08
N PHE A 282 -2.09 3.42 24.56
CA PHE A 282 -2.36 4.61 23.76
C PHE A 282 -1.31 4.86 22.66
N GLY A 283 -0.03 4.56 22.93
CA GLY A 283 1.07 4.76 21.99
C GLY A 283 1.07 3.81 20.78
N ASP A 284 0.25 2.74 20.80
CA ASP A 284 0.27 1.71 19.75
C ASP A 284 -0.75 1.94 18.64
N SER A 285 -1.62 2.96 18.76
CA SER A 285 -2.71 3.22 17.80
C SER A 285 -2.39 4.38 16.86
N TYR A 286 -1.31 4.27 16.08
CA TYR A 286 -0.92 5.32 15.13
C TYR A 286 -2.02 5.71 14.16
N HIS A 287 -2.73 4.74 13.59
CA HIS A 287 -3.86 5.04 12.70
C HIS A 287 -4.89 5.93 13.34
N ARG A 288 -5.27 5.64 14.59
CA ARG A 288 -6.22 6.46 15.30
C ARG A 288 -5.65 7.82 15.65
N MET A 289 -4.43 7.86 16.20
CA MET A 289 -3.85 9.08 16.75
C MET A 289 -3.52 10.11 15.68
N TYR A 290 -2.99 9.67 14.52
CA TYR A 290 -2.51 10.57 13.47
C TYR A 290 -3.44 10.65 12.26
N PHE A 291 -4.20 9.60 11.96
CA PHE A 291 -5.02 9.50 10.76
C PHE A 291 -6.52 9.53 11.03
N GLY A 292 -6.94 9.16 12.22
CA GLY A 292 -8.34 9.14 12.60
C GLY A 292 -8.91 10.53 12.90
N PRO A 293 -10.22 10.61 13.18
CA PRO A 293 -10.91 11.86 13.45
C PRO A 293 -10.42 12.58 14.72
N SER A 294 -10.69 13.86 14.83
CA SER A 294 -10.19 14.72 15.91
C SER A 294 -10.77 14.41 17.29
N SER A 295 -11.97 13.84 17.35
CA SER A 295 -12.61 13.44 18.61
C SER A 295 -13.42 12.17 18.45
N ASP A 296 -13.70 11.53 19.58
CA ASP A 296 -14.69 10.47 19.68
C ASP A 296 -15.88 10.90 20.54
N THR A 297 -16.98 10.11 20.48
CA THR A 297 -18.22 10.40 21.20
C THR A 297 -18.08 10.44 22.74
N ASN A 298 -16.96 10.02 23.28
CA ASN A 298 -16.72 9.95 24.71
C ASN A 298 -15.98 11.16 25.28
N GLY A 299 -15.93 12.26 24.52
CA GLY A 299 -15.25 13.49 24.96
C GLY A 299 -13.74 13.37 25.08
N ASN A 300 -13.13 12.32 24.52
CA ASN A 300 -11.67 12.20 24.41
C ASN A 300 -11.15 13.15 23.32
N ALA A 301 -11.57 14.41 23.39
CA ALA A 301 -11.12 15.44 22.48
C ALA A 301 -9.59 15.50 22.42
N GLY A 302 -9.05 15.65 21.20
CA GLY A 302 -7.63 15.78 20.97
C GLY A 302 -6.83 14.50 20.95
N ARG A 303 -7.46 13.33 20.87
CA ARG A 303 -6.75 12.04 20.75
C ARG A 303 -6.63 11.51 19.32
N GLY A 304 -7.41 12.05 18.37
CA GLY A 304 -7.17 11.91 16.95
C GLY A 304 -6.62 13.23 16.41
N TYR A 305 -5.49 13.21 15.75
CA TYR A 305 -4.89 14.45 15.21
C TYR A 305 -5.40 14.78 13.81
N GLY A 306 -6.03 13.81 13.11
CA GLY A 306 -6.57 14.01 11.76
C GLY A 306 -5.54 14.47 10.73
N GLY A 307 -4.25 14.27 11.02
CA GLY A 307 -3.16 14.78 10.20
C GLY A 307 -3.02 14.09 8.84
N GLY A 308 -3.54 12.88 8.72
CA GLY A 308 -3.62 12.16 7.45
C GLY A 308 -4.90 12.52 6.71
N ALA A 309 -4.89 13.64 6.01
CA ALA A 309 -6.05 14.12 5.26
C ALA A 309 -6.21 13.36 3.95
N VAL A 310 -7.31 12.65 3.79
CA VAL A 310 -7.70 12.00 2.54
C VAL A 310 -8.10 13.08 1.52
N THR A 311 -7.74 12.91 0.26
CA THR A 311 -8.01 13.90 -0.78
C THR A 311 -9.39 13.72 -1.41
N LEU A 312 -9.99 14.81 -1.88
CA LEU A 312 -11.20 14.76 -2.71
C LEU A 312 -10.92 13.97 -4.01
N ASP A 313 -9.74 14.16 -4.58
CA ASP A 313 -9.29 13.44 -5.78
C ASP A 313 -9.38 11.93 -5.62
N TYR A 314 -9.12 11.41 -4.42
CA TYR A 314 -9.27 9.99 -4.12
C TYR A 314 -10.74 9.61 -3.87
N VAL A 315 -11.50 10.43 -3.16
CA VAL A 315 -12.95 10.21 -2.95
C VAL A 315 -13.67 10.10 -4.30
N ASP A 316 -13.29 10.89 -5.28
CA ASP A 316 -13.87 10.87 -6.62
C ASP A 316 -13.38 9.69 -7.51
N MET A 317 -12.41 8.88 -7.05
CA MET A 317 -12.13 7.59 -7.69
C MET A 317 -13.23 6.56 -7.46
N PHE A 318 -14.00 6.68 -6.37
CA PHE A 318 -15.12 5.77 -6.09
C PHE A 318 -16.30 6.11 -6.98
N THR A 319 -16.83 5.08 -7.67
CA THR A 319 -18.00 5.21 -8.53
C THR A 319 -19.29 5.36 -7.72
N SER A 320 -20.42 5.55 -8.39
CA SER A 320 -21.73 5.32 -7.76
C SER A 320 -21.89 3.84 -7.36
N ALA A 321 -22.87 3.53 -6.54
CA ALA A 321 -23.24 2.16 -6.18
C ALA A 321 -23.67 1.32 -7.40
N THR A 322 -24.06 1.97 -8.51
CA THR A 322 -24.35 1.32 -9.79
C THR A 322 -23.13 1.17 -10.71
N GLY A 323 -21.94 1.56 -10.22
CA GLY A 323 -20.68 1.46 -10.97
C GLY A 323 -20.44 2.56 -12.01
N GLU A 324 -21.29 3.58 -12.08
CA GLU A 324 -21.13 4.71 -13.00
C GLU A 324 -20.18 5.76 -12.42
N LYS A 325 -19.48 6.47 -13.32
CA LYS A 325 -18.63 7.59 -12.93
C LYS A 325 -19.48 8.67 -12.25
N THR A 326 -18.96 9.24 -11.18
CA THR A 326 -19.58 10.34 -10.45
C THR A 326 -18.49 11.14 -9.74
N SER A 327 -18.70 12.45 -9.60
CA SER A 327 -17.78 13.32 -8.88
C SER A 327 -18.50 14.31 -7.98
N TYR A 328 -17.76 14.91 -7.07
CA TYR A 328 -18.25 15.96 -6.20
C TYR A 328 -18.74 17.17 -7.00
N GLU A 329 -17.98 17.63 -7.99
CA GLU A 329 -18.32 18.79 -8.82
C GLU A 329 -19.58 18.55 -9.63
N GLU A 330 -19.70 17.38 -10.29
CA GLU A 330 -20.91 17.01 -11.06
C GLU A 330 -22.17 17.02 -10.19
N TRP A 331 -22.04 16.59 -8.92
CA TRP A 331 -23.18 16.64 -8.02
C TRP A 331 -23.60 18.09 -7.70
N ILE A 332 -22.62 18.99 -7.40
CA ILE A 332 -22.89 20.40 -7.12
C ILE A 332 -23.46 21.11 -8.35
N GLU A 333 -22.92 20.86 -9.52
CA GLU A 333 -23.44 21.45 -10.76
C GLU A 333 -24.91 21.08 -10.99
N LYS A 334 -25.26 19.84 -10.69
CA LYS A 334 -26.62 19.31 -10.90
C LYS A 334 -27.60 19.74 -9.82
N ASN A 335 -27.18 19.78 -8.55
CA ASN A 335 -28.07 19.90 -7.39
C ASN A 335 -27.92 21.23 -6.64
N GLY A 336 -26.90 22.00 -6.95
CA GLY A 336 -26.49 23.19 -6.14
C GLY A 336 -25.64 22.80 -4.93
N SER A 337 -25.22 23.81 -4.17
CA SER A 337 -24.31 23.60 -3.02
C SER A 337 -25.01 23.16 -1.73
N ILE A 338 -26.33 23.13 -1.69
CA ILE A 338 -27.08 22.81 -0.47
C ILE A 338 -27.55 21.35 -0.51
N GLY A 339 -27.21 20.61 0.54
CA GLY A 339 -27.61 19.23 0.72
C GLY A 339 -27.98 18.92 2.18
N THR A 340 -28.23 17.65 2.44
CA THR A 340 -28.53 17.11 3.77
C THR A 340 -27.61 15.93 4.08
N ILE A 341 -27.74 15.35 5.26
CA ILE A 341 -27.02 14.12 5.61
C ILE A 341 -27.35 13.00 4.61
N ASP A 342 -28.63 12.86 4.22
CA ASP A 342 -29.12 11.76 3.38
C ASP A 342 -29.08 12.07 1.87
N ASN A 343 -28.79 13.31 1.48
CA ASN A 343 -28.68 13.72 0.08
C ASN A 343 -27.54 14.74 -0.08
N ASN A 344 -26.38 14.24 -0.47
CA ASN A 344 -25.15 15.01 -0.59
C ASN A 344 -24.23 14.37 -1.64
N PRO A 345 -23.09 15.00 -2.02
CA PRO A 345 -22.20 14.49 -3.07
C PRO A 345 -21.61 13.09 -2.82
N PHE A 346 -21.75 12.58 -1.62
CA PHE A 346 -21.15 11.30 -1.21
C PHE A 346 -22.18 10.18 -1.01
N THR A 347 -23.48 10.45 -1.16
CA THR A 347 -24.51 9.42 -1.06
C THR A 347 -24.51 8.50 -2.28
N ASP A 348 -24.97 7.27 -2.11
CA ASP A 348 -25.11 6.25 -3.15
C ASP A 348 -23.81 5.96 -3.94
N ARG A 349 -22.68 5.95 -3.24
CA ARG A 349 -21.37 5.61 -3.81
C ARG A 349 -21.01 4.15 -3.56
N ASP A 350 -19.92 3.68 -4.18
CA ASP A 350 -19.27 2.40 -3.93
C ASP A 350 -19.18 2.16 -2.40
N PRO A 351 -19.70 1.02 -1.88
CA PRO A 351 -19.72 0.74 -0.45
C PRO A 351 -18.36 0.82 0.25
N ARG A 352 -17.27 0.60 -0.47
CA ARG A 352 -15.91 0.71 0.08
C ARG A 352 -15.52 2.12 0.47
N LEU A 353 -16.11 3.14 -0.14
CA LEU A 353 -15.86 4.54 0.22
C LEU A 353 -16.09 4.76 1.72
N TYR A 354 -17.24 4.30 2.22
CA TYR A 354 -17.67 4.53 3.60
C TYR A 354 -16.89 3.72 4.65
N GLU A 355 -16.18 2.68 4.23
CA GLU A 355 -15.29 1.92 5.12
C GLU A 355 -13.82 2.37 5.01
N THR A 356 -13.49 3.15 3.98
CA THR A 356 -12.13 3.64 3.72
C THR A 356 -11.94 5.08 4.19
N VAL A 357 -12.94 5.93 3.98
CA VAL A 357 -12.91 7.37 4.23
C VAL A 357 -14.03 7.78 5.16
N MET A 358 -13.73 8.62 6.14
CA MET A 358 -14.75 9.25 6.98
C MET A 358 -15.47 10.31 6.15
N ILE A 359 -16.74 10.05 5.86
CA ILE A 359 -17.61 10.89 5.02
C ILE A 359 -18.63 11.62 5.90
N VAL A 360 -18.94 12.87 5.55
CA VAL A 360 -19.95 13.67 6.23
C VAL A 360 -21.30 12.96 6.22
N GLY A 361 -21.91 12.82 7.39
CA GLY A 361 -23.23 12.23 7.56
C GLY A 361 -23.26 10.70 7.57
N ASP A 362 -22.17 9.99 7.20
CA ASP A 362 -22.14 8.55 7.31
C ASP A 362 -22.17 8.11 8.78
N HIS A 363 -22.73 6.92 9.02
CA HIS A 363 -22.87 6.40 10.37
C HIS A 363 -21.49 6.09 10.98
N PHE A 364 -21.22 6.71 12.13
CA PHE A 364 -20.04 6.44 12.94
C PHE A 364 -20.35 6.59 14.43
N GLN A 365 -20.05 5.59 15.24
CA GLN A 365 -20.31 5.60 16.69
C GLN A 365 -21.76 5.94 17.06
N SER A 366 -22.72 5.30 16.40
CA SER A 366 -24.17 5.45 16.62
C SER A 366 -24.76 6.81 16.27
N ARG A 367 -24.07 7.63 15.47
CA ARG A 367 -24.54 8.95 14.99
C ARG A 367 -23.96 9.27 13.61
N PRO A 368 -24.47 10.29 12.92
CA PRO A 368 -23.82 10.82 11.73
C PRO A 368 -22.45 11.40 12.04
N ALA A 369 -21.45 11.11 11.19
CA ALA A 369 -20.12 11.71 11.29
C ALA A 369 -20.18 13.21 10.95
N GLU A 370 -19.65 14.03 11.87
CA GLU A 370 -19.70 15.49 11.78
C GLU A 370 -18.47 16.04 11.06
N MET A 371 -18.34 15.71 9.76
CA MET A 371 -17.22 16.16 8.92
C MET A 371 -17.42 17.60 8.36
N TRP A 372 -18.30 18.40 8.94
CA TRP A 372 -18.40 19.84 8.67
C TRP A 372 -17.51 20.66 9.60
N ILE A 373 -17.15 21.86 9.19
CA ILE A 373 -16.34 22.79 10.00
C ILE A 373 -17.04 23.05 11.36
N GLY A 374 -16.32 22.82 12.43
CA GLY A 374 -16.83 22.89 13.81
C GLY A 374 -17.46 21.60 14.32
N GLY A 375 -17.61 20.57 13.47
CA GLY A 375 -18.11 19.26 13.87
C GLY A 375 -17.10 18.44 14.67
N LEU A 376 -17.57 17.38 15.30
CA LEU A 376 -16.76 16.54 16.21
C LEU A 376 -15.55 15.90 15.51
N GLU A 377 -15.75 15.33 14.32
CA GLU A 377 -14.68 14.66 13.58
C GLU A 377 -13.78 15.64 12.84
N ARG A 378 -14.33 16.74 12.34
CA ARG A 378 -13.59 17.72 11.53
C ARG A 378 -12.81 18.72 12.35
N GLY A 379 -13.37 19.18 13.47
CA GLY A 379 -12.83 20.29 14.23
C GLY A 379 -12.97 21.64 13.51
N SER A 380 -12.28 22.66 14.01
CA SER A 380 -12.29 24.00 13.41
C SER A 380 -11.39 24.05 12.17
N GLU A 381 -11.65 25.02 11.27
CA GLU A 381 -10.82 25.22 10.08
C GLU A 381 -9.38 25.64 10.41
N THR A 382 -9.18 26.28 11.55
CA THR A 382 -7.88 26.80 12.01
C THR A 382 -7.05 25.79 12.79
N ASP A 383 -7.63 24.64 13.17
CA ASP A 383 -6.92 23.58 13.87
C ASP A 383 -6.02 22.82 12.89
N GLY A 384 -4.79 23.26 12.74
CA GLY A 384 -3.79 22.59 11.94
C GLY A 384 -3.67 21.11 12.31
N GLY A 385 -3.91 20.23 11.34
CA GLY A 385 -3.79 18.80 11.49
C GLY A 385 -5.08 18.03 11.81
N ARG A 386 -6.26 18.69 11.77
CA ARG A 386 -7.56 18.02 12.01
C ARG A 386 -8.38 17.91 10.73
N ALA A 387 -8.15 16.87 9.94
CA ALA A 387 -8.87 16.60 8.69
C ALA A 387 -9.05 17.82 7.76
N PRO A 388 -8.00 18.59 7.47
CA PRO A 388 -8.12 19.89 6.79
C PRO A 388 -8.64 19.78 5.36
N SER A 389 -8.52 18.61 4.72
CA SER A 389 -9.13 18.32 3.42
C SER A 389 -10.66 18.16 3.46
N GLY A 390 -11.26 18.04 4.63
CA GLY A 390 -12.67 17.66 4.82
C GLY A 390 -12.88 16.15 5.01
N PHE A 391 -11.81 15.37 4.95
CA PHE A 391 -11.85 13.91 5.08
C PHE A 391 -10.72 13.40 5.98
N CYS A 392 -10.92 12.24 6.62
CA CYS A 392 -9.87 11.49 7.27
C CYS A 392 -10.01 9.99 6.98
N ILE A 393 -9.00 9.22 7.34
CA ILE A 393 -9.01 7.76 7.16
C ILE A 393 -10.01 7.15 8.13
N ARG A 394 -10.90 6.30 7.62
CA ARG A 394 -11.79 5.43 8.40
C ARG A 394 -11.27 4.00 8.48
N LYS A 395 -10.60 3.52 7.46
CA LYS A 395 -10.06 2.15 7.41
C LYS A 395 -9.21 1.84 8.63
N PHE A 396 -9.39 0.66 9.20
CA PHE A 396 -8.78 0.21 10.47
C PHE A 396 -9.30 0.90 11.73
N LEU A 397 -10.30 1.78 11.64
CA LEU A 397 -11.01 2.32 12.81
C LEU A 397 -12.22 1.44 13.12
N TRP A 398 -12.36 1.09 14.39
CA TRP A 398 -13.53 0.34 14.84
C TRP A 398 -14.71 1.27 15.07
N ASP A 399 -15.85 0.90 14.49
CA ASP A 399 -17.12 1.60 14.71
C ASP A 399 -17.85 0.99 15.89
N TYR A 400 -17.57 1.48 17.09
CA TYR A 400 -18.29 1.08 18.29
C TYR A 400 -18.30 2.20 19.34
N ASN A 401 -19.40 2.32 20.04
CA ASN A 401 -19.63 3.35 21.03
C ASN A 401 -19.22 2.87 22.43
N GLN A 402 -17.93 2.86 22.73
CA GLN A 402 -17.38 2.51 24.05
C GLN A 402 -16.20 3.42 24.43
N SER A 403 -16.04 3.61 25.75
CA SER A 403 -14.97 4.43 26.32
C SER A 403 -13.54 3.91 26.06
N THR A 404 -13.43 2.65 25.64
CA THR A 404 -12.17 1.93 25.43
C THR A 404 -11.94 1.64 23.94
N PHE A 405 -12.02 2.66 23.13
CA PHE A 405 -11.73 2.61 21.69
C PHE A 405 -10.37 1.97 21.34
N HIS A 406 -9.49 1.82 22.34
CA HIS A 406 -8.15 1.29 22.21
C HIS A 406 -8.02 -0.22 22.36
N ASP A 407 -9.08 -0.91 22.82
CA ASP A 407 -8.93 -2.28 23.30
C ASP A 407 -9.07 -3.34 22.22
N ARG A 408 -9.33 -2.92 20.98
CA ARG A 408 -9.41 -3.85 19.84
C ARG A 408 -8.14 -3.78 19.00
N PRO A 409 -7.52 -4.95 18.74
CA PRO A 409 -6.34 -5.01 17.88
C PRO A 409 -6.71 -4.64 16.45
N ALA A 410 -5.85 -3.87 15.77
CA ALA A 410 -5.94 -3.69 14.34
C ALA A 410 -5.25 -4.86 13.64
N ASN A 411 -5.94 -5.48 12.69
CA ASN A 411 -5.38 -6.49 11.81
C ASN A 411 -4.94 -5.78 10.52
N TYR A 412 -3.64 -5.64 10.34
CA TYR A 412 -3.11 -5.05 9.12
C TYR A 412 -2.77 -6.16 8.13
N ALA A 413 -3.48 -6.19 7.02
CA ALA A 413 -3.20 -7.12 5.94
C ALA A 413 -1.97 -6.65 5.16
N TYR A 414 -0.84 -7.34 5.33
CA TYR A 414 0.34 -7.10 4.50
C TYR A 414 0.13 -7.64 3.08
N LEU A 415 -0.56 -8.77 2.95
CA LEU A 415 -0.94 -9.39 1.68
C LEU A 415 -2.27 -10.12 1.83
N ARG A 416 -3.19 -9.92 0.91
CA ARG A 416 -4.51 -10.55 0.91
C ARG A 416 -5.01 -10.90 -0.49
N MET A 417 -6.07 -11.73 -0.55
CA MET A 417 -6.60 -12.32 -1.79
C MET A 417 -6.99 -11.28 -2.85
N ALA A 418 -7.55 -10.14 -2.46
CA ALA A 418 -7.91 -9.10 -3.43
C ALA A 418 -6.71 -8.63 -4.25
N GLU A 419 -5.53 -8.53 -3.63
CA GLU A 419 -4.32 -8.17 -4.36
C GLU A 419 -3.90 -9.23 -5.37
N ILE A 420 -4.07 -10.52 -5.04
CA ILE A 420 -3.78 -11.62 -5.99
C ILE A 420 -4.70 -11.56 -7.21
N HIS A 421 -6.02 -11.33 -7.00
CA HIS A 421 -6.96 -11.16 -8.11
C HIS A 421 -6.62 -9.95 -8.98
N LEU A 422 -6.30 -8.81 -8.37
CA LEU A 422 -5.95 -7.58 -9.09
C LEU A 422 -4.58 -7.69 -9.80
N ALA A 423 -3.60 -8.39 -9.21
CA ALA A 423 -2.33 -8.69 -9.87
C ALA A 423 -2.53 -9.61 -11.08
N TYR A 424 -3.42 -10.58 -10.96
CA TYR A 424 -3.75 -11.47 -12.07
C TYR A 424 -4.49 -10.73 -13.19
N ALA A 425 -5.48 -9.88 -12.85
CA ALA A 425 -6.17 -9.04 -13.82
C ALA A 425 -5.19 -8.14 -14.59
N GLU A 426 -4.25 -7.51 -13.89
CA GLU A 426 -3.23 -6.66 -14.49
C GLU A 426 -2.33 -7.45 -15.45
N ALA A 427 -1.80 -8.58 -15.02
CA ALA A 427 -0.92 -9.41 -15.85
C ALA A 427 -1.66 -10.02 -17.06
N LEU A 428 -2.90 -10.42 -16.90
CA LEU A 428 -3.75 -10.87 -18.01
C LEU A 428 -3.98 -9.75 -19.03
N ASN A 429 -4.26 -8.53 -18.56
CA ASN A 429 -4.36 -7.38 -19.46
C ASN A 429 -3.06 -7.17 -20.24
N GLU A 430 -1.91 -7.10 -19.55
CA GLU A 430 -0.61 -6.83 -20.19
C GLU A 430 -0.10 -7.97 -21.08
N THR A 431 -0.73 -9.13 -21.03
CA THR A 431 -0.49 -10.27 -21.95
C THR A 431 -1.59 -10.43 -23.00
N GLY A 432 -2.46 -9.42 -23.21
CA GLY A 432 -3.49 -9.40 -24.23
C GLY A 432 -4.71 -10.30 -23.95
N GLN A 433 -4.94 -10.69 -22.70
CA GLN A 433 -6.03 -11.59 -22.29
C GLN A 433 -7.18 -10.81 -21.61
N LYS A 434 -7.69 -9.76 -22.27
CA LYS A 434 -8.66 -8.78 -21.72
C LYS A 434 -9.89 -9.43 -21.08
N ASP A 435 -10.51 -10.41 -21.75
CA ASP A 435 -11.73 -11.06 -21.22
C ASP A 435 -11.49 -11.82 -19.91
N LYS A 436 -10.30 -12.37 -19.72
CA LYS A 436 -9.92 -13.01 -18.46
C LYS A 436 -9.60 -11.96 -17.41
N ALA A 437 -8.97 -10.85 -17.80
CA ALA A 437 -8.68 -9.74 -16.90
C ALA A 437 -9.98 -9.17 -16.31
N TYR A 438 -11.03 -8.98 -17.12
CA TYR A 438 -12.34 -8.59 -16.63
C TYR A 438 -12.87 -9.54 -15.55
N LYS A 439 -12.82 -10.85 -15.78
CA LYS A 439 -13.31 -11.84 -14.81
C LYS A 439 -12.59 -11.79 -13.46
N GLU A 440 -11.31 -11.50 -13.45
CA GLU A 440 -10.58 -11.36 -12.19
C GLU A 440 -10.88 -10.02 -11.49
N LEU A 441 -10.99 -8.95 -12.25
CA LEU A 441 -11.41 -7.64 -11.76
C LEU A 441 -12.83 -7.68 -11.16
N ASP A 442 -13.76 -8.35 -11.83
CA ASP A 442 -15.16 -8.47 -11.44
C ASP A 442 -15.35 -9.22 -10.12
N LYS A 443 -14.47 -10.17 -9.78
CA LYS A 443 -14.53 -10.83 -8.47
C LYS A 443 -14.41 -9.82 -7.32
N VAL A 444 -13.50 -8.83 -7.45
CA VAL A 444 -13.30 -7.79 -6.44
C VAL A 444 -14.47 -6.81 -6.44
N ARG A 445 -14.97 -6.42 -7.60
CA ARG A 445 -16.09 -5.49 -7.79
C ARG A 445 -17.41 -6.09 -7.29
N ASN A 446 -17.71 -7.32 -7.67
CA ASN A 446 -18.96 -7.99 -7.31
C ASN A 446 -19.09 -8.29 -5.82
N ARG A 447 -17.97 -8.46 -5.11
CA ARG A 447 -17.95 -8.60 -3.65
C ARG A 447 -18.65 -7.44 -2.94
N VAL A 448 -18.62 -6.24 -3.53
CA VAL A 448 -19.23 -5.02 -3.00
C VAL A 448 -20.44 -4.57 -3.83
N GLY A 449 -20.99 -5.45 -4.66
CA GLY A 449 -22.23 -5.21 -5.40
C GLY A 449 -22.08 -4.35 -6.66
N LEU A 450 -20.85 -4.00 -7.08
CA LEU A 450 -20.64 -3.28 -8.32
C LEU A 450 -20.84 -4.20 -9.54
N PRO A 451 -21.31 -3.69 -10.67
CA PRO A 451 -21.57 -4.48 -11.88
C PRO A 451 -20.27 -5.00 -12.52
N ASP A 452 -20.44 -6.05 -13.33
CA ASP A 452 -19.35 -6.56 -14.16
C ASP A 452 -18.81 -5.49 -15.10
N MET A 453 -17.51 -5.53 -15.34
CA MET A 453 -16.85 -4.67 -16.30
C MET A 453 -17.22 -5.06 -17.74
N SER A 454 -17.43 -4.05 -18.57
CA SER A 454 -17.63 -4.18 -20.01
C SER A 454 -16.89 -3.06 -20.73
N ASP A 455 -16.63 -3.22 -22.03
CA ASP A 455 -15.97 -2.16 -22.82
C ASP A 455 -16.71 -0.83 -22.73
N ALA A 456 -18.05 -0.88 -22.74
CA ALA A 456 -18.87 0.34 -22.63
C ALA A 456 -18.76 1.01 -21.26
N LEU A 457 -18.76 0.24 -20.19
CA LEU A 457 -18.56 0.76 -18.83
C LEU A 457 -17.14 1.30 -18.66
N LEU A 458 -16.14 0.51 -19.08
CA LEU A 458 -14.73 0.90 -19.03
C LEU A 458 -14.49 2.24 -19.73
N HIS A 459 -14.98 2.38 -20.95
CA HIS A 459 -14.85 3.64 -21.71
C HIS A 459 -15.49 4.82 -20.98
N ARG A 460 -16.67 4.64 -20.35
CA ARG A 460 -17.30 5.71 -19.56
C ARG A 460 -16.48 6.09 -18.33
N LEU A 461 -15.91 5.10 -17.61
CA LEU A 461 -15.10 5.35 -16.41
C LEU A 461 -13.79 6.08 -16.72
N GLN A 462 -13.18 5.73 -17.85
CA GLN A 462 -11.90 6.31 -18.25
C GLN A 462 -12.04 7.53 -19.19
N SER A 463 -13.26 7.86 -19.62
CA SER A 463 -13.51 8.99 -20.53
C SER A 463 -13.00 10.32 -19.95
N GLY A 464 -12.31 11.10 -20.77
CA GLY A 464 -11.74 12.39 -20.39
C GLY A 464 -10.43 12.30 -19.60
N LYS A 465 -9.95 11.10 -19.25
CA LYS A 465 -8.62 10.92 -18.63
C LYS A 465 -7.53 10.89 -19.70
N SER A 466 -6.39 11.49 -19.40
CA SER A 466 -5.18 11.34 -20.21
C SER A 466 -4.50 10.04 -19.83
N LEU A 467 -4.45 9.09 -20.74
CA LEU A 467 -3.83 7.79 -20.51
C LEU A 467 -2.31 7.87 -20.70
N PRO A 468 -1.50 7.37 -19.76
CA PRO A 468 -0.05 7.31 -19.93
C PRO A 468 0.36 6.40 -21.09
N VAL A 469 1.43 6.82 -21.80
CA VAL A 469 2.02 6.06 -22.91
C VAL A 469 3.41 5.58 -22.50
N TYR A 470 3.69 4.31 -22.73
CA TYR A 470 4.94 3.64 -22.37
C TYR A 470 5.69 3.21 -23.64
N ASN A 471 6.32 4.17 -24.34
CA ASN A 471 7.03 3.91 -25.60
C ASN A 471 8.23 2.95 -25.45
N GLU A 472 8.78 2.86 -24.26
CA GLU A 472 9.92 1.99 -23.91
C GLU A 472 9.52 0.54 -23.61
N CYS A 473 8.23 0.24 -23.63
CA CYS A 473 7.68 -1.10 -23.38
C CYS A 473 6.78 -1.50 -24.55
N ALA A 474 6.89 -2.73 -25.00
CA ALA A 474 5.94 -3.29 -25.96
C ALA A 474 4.74 -3.89 -25.22
N LEU A 475 3.95 -3.06 -24.52
CA LEU A 475 2.75 -3.47 -23.81
C LEU A 475 1.65 -3.84 -24.79
N GLU A 476 1.01 -5.00 -24.59
CA GLU A 476 -0.12 -5.48 -25.40
C GLU A 476 -1.47 -5.18 -24.76
N GLY A 477 -1.47 -4.76 -23.49
CA GLY A 477 -2.66 -4.52 -22.70
C GLY A 477 -3.45 -3.31 -23.17
N ASP A 478 -4.78 -3.38 -22.98
CA ASP A 478 -5.69 -2.27 -23.16
C ASP A 478 -5.36 -1.15 -22.14
N ALA A 479 -5.14 0.07 -22.63
CA ALA A 479 -4.70 1.18 -21.79
C ALA A 479 -5.82 1.69 -20.83
N GLU A 480 -7.08 1.69 -21.27
CA GLU A 480 -8.21 2.06 -20.41
C GLU A 480 -8.38 1.02 -19.29
N LEU A 481 -8.27 -0.27 -19.61
CA LEU A 481 -8.36 -1.34 -18.60
C LEU A 481 -7.19 -1.30 -17.61
N ARG A 482 -5.99 -0.99 -18.08
CA ARG A 482 -4.82 -0.78 -17.19
C ARG A 482 -5.10 0.30 -16.16
N GLU A 483 -5.59 1.45 -16.59
CA GLU A 483 -5.94 2.55 -15.68
C GLU A 483 -7.05 2.16 -14.71
N GLU A 484 -8.09 1.47 -15.19
CA GLU A 484 -9.18 1.02 -14.32
C GLU A 484 -8.71 0.00 -13.28
N ILE A 485 -7.80 -0.93 -13.65
CA ILE A 485 -7.21 -1.87 -12.68
C ILE A 485 -6.39 -1.10 -11.64
N LEU A 486 -5.62 -0.09 -12.02
CA LEU A 486 -4.85 0.73 -11.09
C LEU A 486 -5.74 1.59 -10.17
N ASP A 487 -6.86 2.10 -10.69
CA ASP A 487 -7.87 2.79 -9.89
C ASP A 487 -8.59 1.82 -8.94
N GLU A 488 -8.90 0.60 -9.41
CA GLU A 488 -9.50 -0.44 -8.57
C GLU A 488 -8.54 -0.88 -7.45
N ARG A 489 -7.24 -1.00 -7.75
CA ARG A 489 -6.21 -1.24 -6.73
C ARG A 489 -6.16 -0.11 -5.70
N ALA A 490 -6.31 1.15 -6.13
CA ALA A 490 -6.36 2.29 -5.22
C ALA A 490 -7.62 2.26 -4.33
N ARG A 491 -8.80 1.94 -4.88
CA ARG A 491 -10.05 1.81 -4.11
C ARG A 491 -9.99 0.66 -3.10
N GLU A 492 -9.48 -0.47 -3.53
CA GLU A 492 -9.45 -1.71 -2.74
C GLU A 492 -8.35 -1.73 -1.67
N LEU A 493 -7.13 -1.33 -2.04
CA LEU A 493 -5.92 -1.53 -1.25
C LEU A 493 -5.39 -0.23 -0.60
N ALA A 494 -6.21 0.83 -0.56
CA ALA A 494 -5.82 2.08 0.09
C ALA A 494 -5.38 1.85 1.54
N PHE A 495 -4.37 2.58 1.97
CA PHE A 495 -3.78 2.55 3.30
C PHE A 495 -3.16 1.19 3.71
N GLU A 496 -2.95 0.30 2.73
CA GLU A 496 -2.21 -0.96 2.87
C GLU A 496 -0.77 -0.87 2.33
N GLU A 497 -0.27 0.34 2.12
CA GLU A 497 1.07 0.64 1.59
C GLU A 497 1.33 0.04 0.19
N VAL A 498 0.32 0.06 -0.67
CA VAL A 498 0.39 -0.45 -2.05
C VAL A 498 0.44 0.68 -3.07
N ARG A 499 -0.36 1.75 -2.90
CA ARG A 499 -0.52 2.83 -3.89
C ARG A 499 0.80 3.50 -4.28
N TRP A 500 1.69 3.78 -3.32
CA TRP A 500 3.02 4.36 -3.60
C TRP A 500 3.80 3.53 -4.63
N PHE A 501 3.83 2.21 -4.43
CA PHE A 501 4.56 1.33 -5.35
C PHE A 501 3.86 1.18 -6.70
N ASP A 502 2.54 1.22 -6.76
CA ASP A 502 1.79 1.23 -8.03
C ASP A 502 2.13 2.49 -8.85
N ILE A 503 2.16 3.66 -8.23
CA ILE A 503 2.55 4.93 -8.86
C ILE A 503 4.00 4.87 -9.34
N ALA A 504 4.91 4.36 -8.52
CA ALA A 504 6.33 4.29 -8.85
C ALA A 504 6.60 3.27 -9.97
N ARG A 505 6.12 2.02 -9.84
CA ARG A 505 6.37 0.95 -10.81
C ARG A 505 5.77 1.21 -12.20
N TRP A 506 4.71 2.01 -12.27
CA TRP A 506 4.09 2.48 -13.50
C TRP A 506 4.60 3.85 -13.96
N LYS A 507 5.67 4.39 -13.34
CA LYS A 507 6.31 5.69 -13.68
C LYS A 507 5.31 6.85 -13.81
N ARG A 508 4.37 6.94 -12.86
CA ARG A 508 3.26 7.90 -12.88
C ARG A 508 3.68 9.30 -12.43
N ALA A 509 4.54 9.96 -13.23
CA ALA A 509 4.92 11.35 -13.01
C ALA A 509 3.73 12.31 -12.97
N ASP A 510 2.66 12.00 -13.71
CA ASP A 510 1.40 12.74 -13.74
C ASP A 510 0.75 12.77 -12.35
N VAL A 511 0.70 11.62 -11.65
CA VAL A 511 0.16 11.53 -10.29
C VAL A 511 1.00 12.31 -9.30
N PHE A 512 2.34 12.25 -9.38
CA PHE A 512 3.21 13.07 -8.53
C PHE A 512 2.99 14.57 -8.72
N LYS A 513 2.75 15.02 -9.96
CA LYS A 513 2.56 16.43 -10.31
C LYS A 513 1.15 16.94 -10.05
N LYS A 514 0.21 16.03 -9.75
CA LYS A 514 -1.20 16.37 -9.58
C LYS A 514 -1.39 17.38 -8.44
N THR A 515 -2.18 18.41 -8.71
CA THR A 515 -2.72 19.27 -7.66
C THR A 515 -3.79 18.50 -6.91
N LEU A 516 -3.74 18.52 -5.60
CA LEU A 516 -4.68 17.79 -4.74
C LEU A 516 -5.71 18.75 -4.17
N HIS A 517 -6.91 18.23 -3.96
CA HIS A 517 -8.06 19.01 -3.52
C HIS A 517 -8.70 18.43 -2.26
N GLY A 518 -9.32 19.31 -1.50
CA GLY A 518 -10.21 19.03 -0.40
C GLY A 518 -11.49 19.81 -0.53
N VAL A 519 -12.37 19.69 0.45
CA VAL A 519 -13.64 20.42 0.51
C VAL A 519 -13.88 20.99 1.90
N ASN A 520 -14.62 22.09 1.97
CA ASN A 520 -15.24 22.56 3.20
C ASN A 520 -16.74 22.27 3.14
N VAL A 521 -17.24 21.73 4.23
CA VAL A 521 -18.68 21.60 4.47
C VAL A 521 -19.02 22.45 5.68
N THR A 522 -20.06 23.26 5.59
CA THR A 522 -20.52 24.14 6.68
C THR A 522 -22.00 23.93 6.96
N ILE A 523 -22.43 24.22 8.18
CA ILE A 523 -23.85 24.20 8.50
C ILE A 523 -24.51 25.41 7.87
N LYS A 524 -25.54 25.19 7.05
CA LYS A 524 -26.38 26.23 6.48
C LYS A 524 -27.51 26.63 7.46
N SER A 525 -28.19 25.63 8.00
CA SER A 525 -29.31 25.83 8.95
C SER A 525 -29.70 24.50 9.61
N GLY A 526 -30.48 24.57 10.68
CA GLY A 526 -31.00 23.41 11.40
C GLY A 526 -29.96 22.69 12.26
N SER A 527 -30.31 21.52 12.75
CA SER A 527 -29.45 20.69 13.59
C SER A 527 -29.70 19.19 13.37
N VAL A 528 -28.73 18.37 13.76
CA VAL A 528 -28.88 16.90 13.76
C VAL A 528 -30.02 16.47 14.71
N ALA A 529 -30.11 17.09 15.88
CA ALA A 529 -31.10 16.74 16.90
C ALA A 529 -32.55 16.99 16.43
N GLU A 530 -32.77 17.99 15.59
CA GLU A 530 -34.07 18.30 15.02
C GLU A 530 -34.38 17.54 13.72
N GLY A 531 -33.41 16.81 13.19
CA GLY A 531 -33.56 16.07 11.93
C GLY A 531 -33.72 16.96 10.68
N ASN A 532 -33.33 18.25 10.77
CA ASN A 532 -33.53 19.22 9.71
C ASN A 532 -32.24 19.91 9.24
N LEU A 533 -31.09 19.30 9.54
CA LEU A 533 -29.77 19.83 9.21
C LEU A 533 -29.62 20.02 7.70
N GLN A 534 -29.31 21.26 7.31
CA GLN A 534 -28.90 21.61 5.97
C GLN A 534 -27.41 21.97 5.97
N LEU A 535 -26.69 21.40 5.02
CA LEU A 535 -25.25 21.58 4.84
C LEU A 535 -24.99 22.35 3.54
N ASN A 536 -23.98 23.22 3.57
CA ASN A 536 -23.45 23.86 2.38
C ASN A 536 -22.12 23.20 2.00
N PHE A 537 -22.07 22.64 0.80
CA PHE A 537 -20.93 22.01 0.17
C PHE A 537 -20.22 23.04 -0.70
N GLU A 538 -19.07 23.52 -0.25
CA GLU A 538 -18.31 24.55 -0.96
C GLU A 538 -17.62 23.96 -2.21
N GLN A 539 -17.22 24.84 -3.13
CA GLN A 539 -16.40 24.39 -4.27
C GLN A 539 -15.11 23.73 -3.80
N PRO A 540 -14.57 22.75 -4.56
CA PRO A 540 -13.29 22.14 -4.23
C PRO A 540 -12.22 23.21 -4.00
N LYS A 541 -11.40 23.01 -2.98
CA LYS A 541 -10.26 23.87 -2.68
C LYS A 541 -8.95 23.11 -2.88
N VAL A 542 -7.95 23.80 -3.39
CA VAL A 542 -6.59 23.26 -3.46
C VAL A 542 -6.07 23.01 -2.05
N GLU A 543 -5.48 21.85 -1.81
CA GLU A 543 -4.85 21.51 -0.54
C GLU A 543 -3.77 22.53 -0.15
N SER A 544 -3.82 22.99 1.09
CA SER A 544 -2.94 24.05 1.60
C SER A 544 -1.48 23.60 1.73
N VAL A 545 -1.26 22.30 1.89
CA VAL A 545 0.08 21.72 1.98
C VAL A 545 0.53 21.29 0.59
N SER A 546 1.42 22.09 0.00
CA SER A 546 2.02 21.77 -1.30
C SER A 546 3.18 20.76 -1.15
N ARG A 547 3.42 20.02 -2.21
CA ARG A 547 4.50 19.04 -2.29
C ARG A 547 5.57 19.52 -3.27
N PHE A 548 6.83 19.37 -2.90
CA PHE A 548 7.97 19.78 -3.73
C PHE A 548 7.88 19.25 -5.17
N TRP A 549 7.55 17.98 -5.34
CA TRP A 549 7.49 17.34 -6.66
C TRP A 549 6.34 17.77 -7.55
N GLN A 550 5.31 18.44 -7.04
CA GLN A 550 4.27 19.02 -7.90
C GLN A 550 4.86 19.96 -8.96
N LYS A 551 5.89 20.71 -8.58
CA LYS A 551 6.59 21.65 -9.47
C LYS A 551 7.98 21.17 -9.90
N ASN A 552 8.63 20.34 -9.08
CA ASN A 552 10.03 19.95 -9.22
C ASN A 552 10.19 18.43 -9.30
N PHE A 553 9.26 17.75 -9.97
CA PHE A 553 9.37 16.30 -10.13
C PHE A 553 10.62 15.90 -10.90
N SER A 554 11.28 14.88 -10.39
CA SER A 554 12.34 14.15 -11.06
C SER A 554 12.09 12.65 -10.95
N PRO A 555 12.40 11.84 -11.97
CA PRO A 555 12.23 10.38 -11.88
C PRO A 555 12.97 9.71 -10.72
N LYS A 556 13.94 10.36 -10.08
CA LYS A 556 14.59 9.84 -8.87
C LYS A 556 13.61 9.48 -7.76
N TRP A 557 12.46 10.14 -7.70
CA TRP A 557 11.42 9.89 -6.70
C TRP A 557 10.73 8.53 -6.82
N TYR A 558 10.94 7.79 -7.91
CA TYR A 558 10.42 6.42 -8.02
C TYR A 558 11.13 5.42 -7.09
N MET A 559 12.37 5.72 -6.68
CA MET A 559 13.17 4.86 -5.82
C MET A 559 13.73 5.65 -4.64
N SER A 560 14.00 4.96 -3.53
CA SER A 560 14.57 5.56 -2.33
C SER A 560 16.09 5.77 -2.46
N ALA A 561 16.63 6.77 -1.76
CA ALA A 561 18.07 6.98 -1.64
C ALA A 561 18.69 5.95 -0.69
N PHE A 562 19.88 5.44 -1.01
CA PHE A 562 20.72 4.79 -0.02
C PHE A 562 21.39 5.85 0.89
N PRO A 563 21.57 5.54 2.19
CA PRO A 563 22.33 6.43 3.08
C PRO A 563 23.73 6.69 2.56
N SER A 564 24.15 7.95 2.52
CA SER A 564 25.50 8.31 2.04
C SER A 564 26.61 7.70 2.91
N ASP A 565 26.37 7.56 4.23
CA ASP A 565 27.30 6.88 5.14
C ASP A 565 27.53 5.42 4.73
N GLU A 566 26.50 4.71 4.28
CA GLU A 566 26.66 3.32 3.82
C GLU A 566 27.42 3.23 2.49
N ILE A 567 27.16 4.16 1.56
CA ILE A 567 27.87 4.23 0.29
C ILE A 567 29.36 4.52 0.51
N ASN A 568 29.68 5.43 1.44
CA ASN A 568 31.05 5.85 1.75
C ASN A 568 31.89 4.78 2.47
N LYS A 569 31.28 3.72 2.99
CA LYS A 569 32.02 2.57 3.55
C LYS A 569 32.81 1.78 2.49
N GLY A 570 32.48 1.94 1.21
CA GLY A 570 33.28 1.42 0.12
C GLY A 570 33.26 -0.10 -0.04
N TYR A 571 32.19 -0.79 0.33
CA TYR A 571 32.04 -2.24 0.15
C TYR A 571 31.34 -2.64 -1.15
N GLY A 572 31.13 -1.70 -2.07
CA GLY A 572 30.46 -1.96 -3.35
C GLY A 572 28.98 -1.57 -3.37
N LEU A 573 28.55 -0.63 -2.54
CA LEU A 573 27.21 -0.06 -2.60
C LEU A 573 27.16 1.12 -3.57
N LEU A 574 26.27 1.04 -4.56
CA LEU A 574 26.04 2.08 -5.55
C LEU A 574 24.73 2.82 -5.24
N GLN A 575 24.74 4.14 -5.39
CA GLN A 575 23.52 4.95 -5.20
C GLN A 575 22.46 4.67 -6.28
N ASN A 576 21.21 4.87 -5.93
CA ASN A 576 20.13 4.87 -6.91
C ASN A 576 20.20 6.09 -7.83
N PRO A 577 19.83 5.93 -9.12
CA PRO A 577 19.89 7.00 -10.09
C PRO A 577 19.20 8.29 -9.63
N GLY A 578 19.90 9.42 -9.75
CA GLY A 578 19.41 10.74 -9.41
C GLY A 578 19.57 11.19 -7.93
N TRP A 579 20.07 10.31 -7.05
CA TRP A 579 20.32 10.61 -5.62
C TRP A 579 21.78 10.91 -5.31
#